data_fb6675dee65387cf32faa5915e7d4639
#
_entry.id   fb6675dee65387cf32faa5915e7d4639
#
_cell.length_a   1.000
_cell.length_b   1.000
_cell.length_c   1.000
_cell.angle_alpha   90.00
_cell.angle_beta   90.00
_cell.angle_gamma   90.00
#
_symmetry.space_group_name_H-M   'P 1'
#
loop_
_entity.id
_entity.type
_entity.pdbx_description
1 polymer ?
#
loop_
_entity_poly.entity_id
_entity_poly.type
_entity_poly.pdbx_seq_one_letter_code
_entity_poly.pdbx_strand_id
1 'polypeptide(L)'
;ELFSMPVLALNTSAMSNGVAQLHGVVSRHLWQWMFPNVPEQEIPVSAITNGIHTQTWISNDMIQLLDRYLDPDWRTEEWRSDIWEGIDSVPDTELWRAHERRRERLIAFTRKRVQSQLTHRGVAQHEVAHAEEILNPDALTIGFARRFATYKRATLLFRDPERLSRILNDPERPVQIIFAGKAHPHDVPGKDLIRQIANLAMGAEFRNSVVFLEDYDMQIARYLIQGVDVWLNTPRRPKEASGTSRMKVIYNGGVNLSLLGGLGA
;
A
#
# COMPACT_ATOMS: atom_id res chain seq x y z
N GLU A 1 36.28 1.61 -13.00
CA GLU A 1 34.97 0.98 -12.72
C GLU A 1 34.48 1.41 -11.35
N LEU A 2 33.19 1.77 -11.24
CA LEU A 2 32.59 2.11 -9.96
C LEU A 2 32.36 0.83 -9.15
N PHE A 3 32.71 0.85 -7.86
CA PHE A 3 32.43 -0.25 -6.95
C PHE A 3 30.93 -0.48 -6.83
N SER A 4 30.50 -1.75 -6.98
CA SER A 4 29.09 -2.14 -6.95
C SER A 4 28.83 -3.16 -5.84
N MET A 5 28.07 -2.75 -4.81
CA MET A 5 27.66 -3.65 -3.73
C MET A 5 26.85 -4.87 -4.19
N PRO A 6 25.90 -4.77 -5.14
CA PRO A 6 25.21 -5.94 -5.66
C PRO A 6 26.15 -6.94 -6.34
N VAL A 7 27.15 -6.46 -7.09
CA VAL A 7 28.16 -7.34 -7.72
C VAL A 7 28.98 -8.09 -6.67
N LEU A 8 29.43 -7.37 -5.63
CA LEU A 8 30.12 -7.99 -4.52
C LEU A 8 29.24 -9.07 -3.87
N ALA A 9 27.98 -8.74 -3.59
CA ALA A 9 27.04 -9.67 -2.96
C ALA A 9 26.82 -10.92 -3.82
N LEU A 10 26.59 -10.78 -5.12
CA LEU A 10 26.41 -11.91 -6.02
C LEU A 10 27.65 -12.83 -6.10
N ASN A 11 28.86 -12.23 -6.07
CA ASN A 11 30.12 -13.00 -6.12
C ASN A 11 30.47 -13.70 -4.80
N THR A 12 29.96 -13.24 -3.68
CA THR A 12 30.30 -13.77 -2.35
C THR A 12 29.18 -14.56 -1.69
N SER A 13 27.96 -14.55 -2.25
CA SER A 13 26.83 -15.30 -1.73
C SER A 13 26.83 -16.73 -2.28
N ALA A 14 26.53 -17.70 -1.41
CA ALA A 14 26.35 -19.09 -1.81
C ALA A 14 25.06 -19.29 -2.65
N MET A 15 24.02 -18.48 -2.38
CA MET A 15 22.74 -18.53 -3.09
C MET A 15 22.19 -17.12 -3.28
N SER A 16 21.48 -16.90 -4.40
CA SER A 16 20.83 -15.63 -4.71
C SER A 16 19.41 -15.86 -5.19
N ASN A 17 18.48 -14.99 -4.78
CA ASN A 17 17.09 -15.10 -5.21
C ASN A 17 16.42 -13.75 -5.43
N GLY A 18 15.50 -13.72 -6.39
CA GLY A 18 14.49 -12.69 -6.51
C GLY A 18 13.37 -12.89 -5.49
N VAL A 19 12.64 -11.82 -5.17
CA VAL A 19 11.59 -11.80 -4.12
C VAL A 19 10.17 -12.02 -4.68
N ALA A 20 10.06 -12.39 -5.96
CA ALA A 20 8.87 -12.85 -6.66
C ALA A 20 9.31 -13.58 -7.94
N GLN A 21 8.43 -14.37 -8.56
CA GLN A 21 8.77 -15.11 -9.79
C GLN A 21 9.28 -14.18 -10.90
N LEU A 22 8.51 -13.14 -11.21
CA LEU A 22 8.92 -12.14 -12.20
C LEU A 22 10.24 -11.45 -11.81
N HIS A 23 10.46 -11.18 -10.52
CA HIS A 23 11.71 -10.56 -10.07
C HIS A 23 12.91 -11.49 -10.28
N GLY A 24 12.75 -12.80 -10.13
CA GLY A 24 13.79 -13.78 -10.46
C GLY A 24 14.18 -13.70 -11.95
N VAL A 25 13.20 -13.67 -12.85
CA VAL A 25 13.43 -13.51 -14.30
C VAL A 25 14.15 -12.19 -14.59
N VAL A 26 13.63 -11.08 -14.08
CA VAL A 26 14.24 -9.75 -14.28
C VAL A 26 15.66 -9.68 -13.71
N SER A 27 15.91 -10.33 -12.59
CA SER A 27 17.24 -10.38 -11.97
C SER A 27 18.23 -11.17 -12.80
N ARG A 28 17.84 -12.32 -13.36
CA ARG A 28 18.71 -13.08 -14.29
C ARG A 28 19.06 -12.24 -15.51
N HIS A 29 18.09 -11.60 -16.13
CA HIS A 29 18.32 -10.69 -17.25
C HIS A 29 19.26 -9.53 -16.88
N LEU A 30 19.04 -8.88 -15.73
CA LEU A 30 19.84 -7.74 -15.27
C LEU A 30 21.31 -8.10 -15.04
N TRP A 31 21.55 -9.30 -14.50
CA TRP A 31 22.90 -9.75 -14.13
C TRP A 31 23.54 -10.70 -15.15
N GLN A 32 22.94 -10.92 -16.31
CA GLN A 32 23.44 -11.81 -17.36
C GLN A 32 24.88 -11.49 -17.76
N TRP A 33 25.25 -10.23 -17.79
CA TRP A 33 26.60 -9.78 -18.12
C TRP A 33 27.70 -10.29 -17.18
N MET A 34 27.35 -10.69 -15.95
CA MET A 34 28.28 -11.33 -15.01
C MET A 34 28.50 -12.81 -15.32
N PHE A 35 27.65 -13.41 -16.14
CA PHE A 35 27.65 -14.83 -16.49
C PHE A 35 27.68 -15.02 -18.02
N PRO A 36 28.76 -14.56 -18.70
CA PRO A 36 28.78 -14.43 -20.17
C PRO A 36 28.61 -15.74 -20.94
N ASN A 37 28.89 -16.89 -20.29
CA ASN A 37 28.81 -18.22 -20.93
C ASN A 37 27.67 -19.08 -20.38
N VAL A 38 26.74 -18.46 -19.64
CA VAL A 38 25.60 -19.15 -19.03
C VAL A 38 24.32 -18.67 -19.70
N PRO A 39 23.46 -19.57 -20.21
CA PRO A 39 22.13 -19.17 -20.68
C PRO A 39 21.33 -18.45 -19.55
N GLU A 40 20.52 -17.45 -19.90
CA GLU A 40 19.80 -16.63 -18.93
C GLU A 40 18.99 -17.48 -17.91
N GLN A 41 18.38 -18.57 -18.37
CA GLN A 41 17.57 -19.47 -17.55
C GLN A 41 18.39 -20.26 -16.52
N GLU A 42 19.69 -20.43 -16.77
CA GLU A 42 20.61 -21.20 -15.91
C GLU A 42 21.42 -20.29 -14.96
N ILE A 43 21.28 -18.97 -15.07
CA ILE A 43 21.92 -18.04 -14.14
C ILE A 43 21.45 -18.35 -12.72
N PRO A 44 22.36 -18.48 -11.73
CA PRO A 44 22.05 -18.97 -10.38
C PRO A 44 21.31 -17.94 -9.51
N VAL A 45 20.18 -17.43 -10.03
CA VAL A 45 19.24 -16.57 -9.31
C VAL A 45 17.86 -17.22 -9.36
N SER A 46 17.48 -17.81 -8.25
CA SER A 46 16.17 -18.42 -8.06
C SER A 46 15.09 -17.37 -7.75
N ALA A 47 13.88 -17.79 -7.44
CA ALA A 47 12.82 -16.92 -6.94
C ALA A 47 12.20 -17.52 -5.68
N ILE A 48 12.14 -16.72 -4.62
CA ILE A 48 11.41 -17.04 -3.38
C ILE A 48 10.43 -15.89 -3.14
N THR A 49 9.14 -16.16 -3.29
CA THR A 49 8.11 -15.14 -3.11
C THR A 49 8.08 -14.64 -1.67
N ASN A 50 8.14 -13.32 -1.49
CA ASN A 50 8.04 -12.71 -0.16
C ASN A 50 6.71 -13.06 0.51
N GLY A 51 6.77 -13.32 1.80
CA GLY A 51 5.63 -13.39 2.71
C GLY A 51 5.47 -12.14 3.56
N ILE A 52 4.51 -12.18 4.46
CA ILE A 52 4.28 -11.19 5.50
C ILE A 52 4.12 -11.88 6.85
N HIS A 53 4.31 -11.15 7.93
CA HIS A 53 3.97 -11.63 9.27
C HIS A 53 2.53 -11.21 9.58
N THR A 54 1.57 -12.11 9.38
CA THR A 54 0.12 -11.84 9.43
C THR A 54 -0.31 -11.19 10.75
N GLN A 55 0.16 -11.72 11.88
CA GLN A 55 -0.22 -11.22 13.20
C GLN A 55 0.19 -9.76 13.48
N THR A 56 1.20 -9.24 12.79
CA THR A 56 1.59 -7.82 12.88
C THR A 56 0.62 -6.89 12.15
N TRP A 57 0.00 -7.36 11.08
CA TRP A 57 -0.75 -6.51 10.15
C TRP A 57 -2.26 -6.67 10.19
N ILE A 58 -2.74 -7.82 10.64
CA ILE A 58 -4.16 -8.07 10.80
C ILE A 58 -4.73 -7.24 11.97
N SER A 59 -5.94 -6.74 11.82
CA SER A 59 -6.62 -5.97 12.87
C SER A 59 -7.25 -6.89 13.91
N ASN A 60 -7.40 -6.39 15.12
CA ASN A 60 -8.09 -7.13 16.19
C ASN A 60 -9.52 -7.51 15.81
N ASP A 61 -10.24 -6.63 15.08
CA ASP A 61 -11.60 -6.93 14.61
C ASP A 61 -11.62 -8.13 13.68
N MET A 62 -10.65 -8.23 12.75
CA MET A 62 -10.52 -9.39 11.87
C MET A 62 -10.06 -10.63 12.63
N ILE A 63 -9.12 -10.51 13.56
CA ILE A 63 -8.72 -11.62 14.42
C ILE A 63 -9.93 -12.21 15.14
N GLN A 64 -10.74 -11.38 15.81
CA GLN A 64 -11.93 -11.82 16.52
C GLN A 64 -12.98 -12.42 15.60
N LEU A 65 -13.10 -11.94 14.37
CA LEU A 65 -13.97 -12.51 13.37
C LEU A 65 -13.48 -13.88 12.93
N LEU A 66 -12.22 -14.01 12.52
CA LEU A 66 -11.65 -15.26 12.05
C LEU A 66 -11.58 -16.34 13.14
N ASP A 67 -11.32 -15.97 14.41
CA ASP A 67 -11.34 -16.90 15.55
C ASP A 67 -12.67 -17.61 15.74
N ARG A 68 -13.79 -17.05 15.25
CA ARG A 68 -15.12 -17.64 15.38
C ARG A 68 -15.48 -18.61 14.27
N TYR A 69 -14.84 -18.49 13.10
CA TYR A 69 -15.23 -19.20 11.89
C TYR A 69 -14.15 -20.11 11.33
N LEU A 70 -12.87 -19.85 11.63
CA LEU A 70 -11.76 -20.65 11.18
C LEU A 70 -11.32 -21.65 12.25
N ASP A 71 -10.56 -22.66 11.82
CA ASP A 71 -9.85 -23.59 12.68
C ASP A 71 -8.94 -22.81 13.66
N PRO A 72 -8.86 -23.20 14.95
CA PRO A 72 -8.00 -22.53 15.95
C PRO A 72 -6.53 -22.39 15.53
N ASP A 73 -6.03 -23.29 14.69
CA ASP A 73 -4.64 -23.27 14.23
C ASP A 73 -4.35 -22.26 13.12
N TRP A 74 -5.37 -21.51 12.64
CA TRP A 74 -5.19 -20.51 11.57
C TRP A 74 -4.11 -19.46 11.85
N ARG A 75 -3.80 -19.22 13.14
CA ARG A 75 -2.78 -18.25 13.54
C ARG A 75 -1.36 -18.77 13.45
N THR A 76 -1.19 -20.09 13.52
CA THR A 76 0.12 -20.77 13.59
C THR A 76 0.41 -21.60 12.34
N GLU A 77 -0.62 -22.06 11.64
CA GLU A 77 -0.52 -22.89 10.46
C GLU A 77 -1.21 -22.28 9.23
N GLU A 78 -1.11 -20.96 9.07
CA GLU A 78 -1.77 -20.19 8.01
C GLU A 78 -1.42 -20.63 6.58
N TRP A 79 -0.37 -21.45 6.41
CA TRP A 79 0.02 -22.04 5.12
C TRP A 79 -0.86 -23.22 4.68
N ARG A 80 -1.65 -23.79 5.58
CA ARG A 80 -2.57 -24.89 5.27
C ARG A 80 -3.85 -24.34 4.63
N SER A 81 -4.20 -24.87 3.47
CA SER A 81 -5.38 -24.41 2.72
C SER A 81 -6.71 -24.80 3.39
N ASP A 82 -6.76 -25.97 4.03
CA ASP A 82 -7.94 -26.52 4.72
C ASP A 82 -8.41 -25.62 5.88
N ILE A 83 -7.50 -24.94 6.56
CA ILE A 83 -7.83 -23.99 7.63
C ILE A 83 -8.75 -22.87 7.14
N TRP A 84 -8.64 -22.50 5.87
CA TRP A 84 -9.41 -21.38 5.29
C TRP A 84 -10.79 -21.79 4.74
N GLU A 85 -11.15 -23.06 4.74
CA GLU A 85 -12.45 -23.52 4.25
C GLU A 85 -13.62 -22.89 5.02
N GLY A 86 -13.44 -22.55 6.29
CA GLY A 86 -14.43 -21.85 7.12
C GLY A 86 -14.72 -20.41 6.70
N ILE A 87 -13.92 -19.80 5.82
CA ILE A 87 -14.07 -18.38 5.45
C ILE A 87 -15.41 -18.08 4.77
N ASP A 88 -15.93 -19.03 3.98
CA ASP A 88 -17.21 -18.89 3.28
C ASP A 88 -18.41 -18.94 4.22
N SER A 89 -18.22 -19.36 5.47
CA SER A 89 -19.27 -19.37 6.50
C SER A 89 -19.40 -18.03 7.25
N VAL A 90 -18.47 -17.10 7.02
CA VAL A 90 -18.50 -15.77 7.65
C VAL A 90 -19.68 -14.96 7.09
N PRO A 91 -20.65 -14.52 7.93
CA PRO A 91 -21.76 -13.71 7.44
C PRO A 91 -21.28 -12.34 6.92
N ASP A 92 -21.77 -11.95 5.73
CA ASP A 92 -21.44 -10.67 5.09
C ASP A 92 -21.64 -9.48 6.04
N THR A 93 -22.70 -9.51 6.85
CA THR A 93 -23.00 -8.44 7.82
C THR A 93 -21.96 -8.32 8.93
N GLU A 94 -21.36 -9.42 9.37
CA GLU A 94 -20.30 -9.38 10.38
C GLU A 94 -18.97 -8.90 9.78
N LEU A 95 -18.66 -9.40 8.61
CA LEU A 95 -17.49 -8.95 7.85
C LEU A 95 -17.57 -7.45 7.57
N TRP A 96 -18.72 -6.98 7.09
CA TRP A 96 -18.95 -5.57 6.77
C TRP A 96 -18.84 -4.69 8.03
N ARG A 97 -19.48 -5.05 9.14
CA ARG A 97 -19.37 -4.32 10.42
C ARG A 97 -17.93 -4.26 10.95
N ALA A 98 -17.17 -5.35 10.81
CA ALA A 98 -15.76 -5.34 11.18
C ALA A 98 -14.97 -4.37 10.29
N HIS A 99 -15.29 -4.29 9.00
CA HIS A 99 -14.66 -3.38 8.05
C HIS A 99 -15.01 -1.91 8.33
N GLU A 100 -16.28 -1.58 8.55
CA GLU A 100 -16.76 -0.22 8.89
C GLU A 100 -16.06 0.33 10.12
N ARG A 101 -16.00 -0.41 11.23
CA ARG A 101 -15.31 0.02 12.45
C ARG A 101 -13.82 0.37 12.21
N ARG A 102 -13.15 -0.32 11.31
CA ARG A 102 -11.74 -0.04 10.99
C ARG A 102 -11.60 1.19 10.12
N ARG A 103 -12.51 1.38 9.15
CA ARG A 103 -12.56 2.58 8.32
C ARG A 103 -12.83 3.82 9.18
N GLU A 104 -13.80 3.78 10.10
CA GLU A 104 -14.06 4.84 11.07
C GLU A 104 -12.82 5.20 11.88
N ARG A 105 -12.09 4.19 12.39
CA ARG A 105 -10.83 4.42 13.13
C ARG A 105 -9.76 5.03 12.25
N LEU A 106 -9.64 4.60 11.00
CA LEU A 106 -8.71 5.19 10.03
C LEU A 106 -9.04 6.66 9.81
N ILE A 107 -10.30 7.01 9.58
CA ILE A 107 -10.73 8.39 9.35
C ILE A 107 -10.46 9.25 10.59
N ALA A 108 -10.84 8.79 11.79
CA ALA A 108 -10.58 9.50 13.03
C ALA A 108 -9.06 9.72 13.26
N PHE A 109 -8.24 8.70 13.01
CA PHE A 109 -6.79 8.82 13.09
C PHE A 109 -6.24 9.83 12.06
N THR A 110 -6.72 9.76 10.82
CA THR A 110 -6.30 10.65 9.72
C THR A 110 -6.61 12.11 10.05
N ARG A 111 -7.81 12.41 10.53
CA ARG A 111 -8.21 13.76 10.97
C ARG A 111 -7.28 14.32 12.04
N LYS A 112 -6.97 13.55 13.07
CA LYS A 112 -6.02 13.93 14.14
C LYS A 112 -4.61 14.20 13.59
N ARG A 113 -4.13 13.37 12.67
CA ARG A 113 -2.81 13.56 12.05
C ARG A 113 -2.78 14.82 11.19
N VAL A 114 -3.83 15.10 10.42
CA VAL A 114 -3.95 16.34 9.61
C VAL A 114 -4.00 17.57 10.51
N GLN A 115 -4.79 17.56 11.59
CA GLN A 115 -4.78 18.64 12.57
C GLN A 115 -3.38 18.93 13.13
N SER A 116 -2.68 17.87 13.54
CA SER A 116 -1.29 17.99 14.01
C SER A 116 -0.36 18.57 12.95
N GLN A 117 -0.45 18.11 11.70
CA GLN A 117 0.34 18.64 10.57
C GLN A 117 0.08 20.13 10.35
N LEU A 118 -1.19 20.56 10.31
CA LEU A 118 -1.58 21.94 10.12
C LEU A 118 -1.14 22.83 11.29
N THR A 119 -1.29 22.36 12.52
CA THR A 119 -0.81 23.07 13.72
C THR A 119 0.70 23.26 13.69
N HIS A 120 1.47 22.24 13.34
CA HIS A 120 2.94 22.37 13.21
C HIS A 120 3.38 23.33 12.11
N ARG A 121 2.57 23.47 11.07
CA ARG A 121 2.80 24.45 9.97
C ARG A 121 2.42 25.88 10.34
N GLY A 122 1.79 26.11 11.50
CA GLY A 122 1.32 27.42 11.92
C GLY A 122 0.15 27.94 11.09
N VAL A 123 -0.68 27.06 10.54
CA VAL A 123 -1.87 27.41 9.75
C VAL A 123 -2.94 28.01 10.65
N ALA A 124 -3.82 28.83 10.10
CA ALA A 124 -4.88 29.50 10.86
C ALA A 124 -5.82 28.51 11.58
N GLN A 125 -6.26 28.85 12.79
CA GLN A 125 -7.04 27.95 13.66
C GLN A 125 -8.32 27.42 13.00
N HIS A 126 -8.97 28.18 12.12
CA HIS A 126 -10.16 27.74 11.41
C HIS A 126 -9.86 26.61 10.39
N GLU A 127 -8.67 26.61 9.78
CA GLU A 127 -8.23 25.52 8.88
C GLU A 127 -7.88 24.25 9.67
N VAL A 128 -7.29 24.42 10.86
CA VAL A 128 -7.04 23.30 11.80
C VAL A 128 -8.38 22.68 12.23
N ALA A 129 -9.38 23.51 12.57
CA ALA A 129 -10.71 23.03 12.93
C ALA A 129 -11.40 22.32 11.75
N HIS A 130 -11.27 22.82 10.54
CA HIS A 130 -11.82 22.16 9.34
C HIS A 130 -11.31 20.72 9.15
N ALA A 131 -10.11 20.41 9.62
CA ALA A 131 -9.58 19.04 9.56
C ALA A 131 -10.40 18.00 10.35
N GLU A 132 -11.33 18.41 11.21
CA GLU A 132 -12.30 17.52 11.87
C GLU A 132 -13.42 17.06 10.93
N GLU A 133 -13.67 17.80 9.89
CA GLU A 133 -14.80 17.60 8.95
C GLU A 133 -14.36 16.92 7.64
N ILE A 134 -13.05 16.89 7.32
CA ILE A 134 -12.56 16.23 6.10
C ILE A 134 -12.81 14.73 6.16
N LEU A 135 -12.95 14.12 5.00
CA LEU A 135 -13.25 12.70 4.81
C LEU A 135 -14.58 12.28 5.44
N ASN A 136 -15.22 11.32 4.86
CA ASN A 136 -16.49 10.75 5.33
C ASN A 136 -16.26 9.28 5.74
N PRO A 137 -16.60 8.84 6.96
CA PRO A 137 -16.45 7.44 7.36
C PRO A 137 -17.32 6.47 6.54
N ASP A 138 -18.36 6.94 5.85
CA ASP A 138 -19.22 6.12 4.99
C ASP A 138 -18.75 6.07 3.53
N ALA A 139 -17.78 6.93 3.14
CA ALA A 139 -17.26 6.97 1.79
C ALA A 139 -16.28 5.83 1.51
N LEU A 140 -16.29 5.33 0.26
CA LEU A 140 -15.29 4.38 -0.22
C LEU A 140 -13.89 4.99 -0.12
N THR A 141 -13.03 4.37 0.65
CA THR A 141 -11.71 4.88 0.98
C THR A 141 -10.61 4.17 0.23
N ILE A 142 -9.92 4.89 -0.64
CA ILE A 142 -8.76 4.40 -1.40
C ILE A 142 -7.47 4.79 -0.66
N GLY A 143 -6.60 3.82 -0.41
CA GLY A 143 -5.27 4.05 0.16
C GLY A 143 -4.15 3.94 -0.86
N PHE A 144 -3.23 4.91 -0.84
CA PHE A 144 -1.97 4.84 -1.57
C PHE A 144 -0.83 5.19 -0.62
N ALA A 145 -0.09 4.19 -0.14
CA ALA A 145 1.02 4.44 0.77
C ALA A 145 2.27 3.63 0.40
N ARG A 146 3.32 4.34 0.02
CA ARG A 146 4.59 3.74 -0.41
C ARG A 146 5.70 4.78 -0.52
N ARG A 147 6.93 4.29 -0.73
CA ARG A 147 8.03 5.17 -1.11
C ARG A 147 7.68 5.88 -2.42
N PHE A 148 7.78 7.20 -2.44
CA PHE A 148 7.58 7.99 -3.64
C PHE A 148 8.80 7.86 -4.55
N ALA A 149 8.58 7.31 -5.74
CA ALA A 149 9.52 7.19 -6.83
C ALA A 149 8.72 7.23 -8.14
N THR A 150 9.29 7.73 -9.22
CA THR A 150 8.59 7.99 -10.48
C THR A 150 7.89 6.77 -11.06
N TYR A 151 8.50 5.57 -10.93
CA TYR A 151 7.91 4.35 -11.47
C TYR A 151 6.66 3.88 -10.71
N LYS A 152 6.44 4.36 -9.49
CA LYS A 152 5.24 4.07 -8.67
C LYS A 152 4.00 4.83 -9.14
N ARG A 153 4.17 5.88 -9.94
CA ARG A 153 3.12 6.67 -10.60
C ARG A 153 2.04 7.20 -9.64
N ALA A 154 2.47 7.77 -8.51
CA ALA A 154 1.57 8.27 -7.47
C ALA A 154 0.55 9.30 -7.99
N THR A 155 0.91 10.09 -9.01
CA THR A 155 0.05 11.13 -9.61
C THR A 155 -0.83 10.61 -10.76
N LEU A 156 -0.88 9.29 -11.00
CA LEU A 156 -1.62 8.73 -12.14
C LEU A 156 -3.11 9.10 -12.10
N LEU A 157 -3.73 9.12 -10.93
CA LEU A 157 -5.14 9.48 -10.75
C LEU A 157 -5.46 10.92 -11.13
N PHE A 158 -4.48 11.82 -11.01
CA PHE A 158 -4.64 13.24 -11.33
C PHE A 158 -4.37 13.60 -12.78
N ARG A 159 -4.22 12.64 -13.69
CA ARG A 159 -4.07 12.88 -15.12
C ARG A 159 -5.34 13.47 -15.77
N ASP A 160 -6.49 13.14 -15.21
CA ASP A 160 -7.78 13.66 -15.58
C ASP A 160 -8.47 14.18 -14.31
N PRO A 161 -8.15 15.41 -13.88
CA PRO A 161 -8.66 15.97 -12.63
C PRO A 161 -10.17 16.21 -12.65
N GLU A 162 -10.75 16.56 -13.80
CA GLU A 162 -12.19 16.76 -13.93
C GLU A 162 -12.96 15.45 -13.72
N ARG A 163 -12.48 14.36 -14.32
CA ARG A 163 -13.05 13.02 -14.10
C ARG A 163 -12.88 12.57 -12.65
N LEU A 164 -11.69 12.80 -12.07
CA LEU A 164 -11.42 12.46 -10.69
C LEU A 164 -12.35 13.23 -9.74
N SER A 165 -12.52 14.54 -9.95
CA SER A 165 -13.41 15.37 -9.16
C SER A 165 -14.86 14.86 -9.19
N ARG A 166 -15.36 14.48 -10.37
CA ARG A 166 -16.71 13.89 -10.49
C ARG A 166 -16.87 12.59 -9.73
N ILE A 167 -15.83 11.74 -9.70
CA ILE A 167 -15.85 10.47 -8.96
C ILE A 167 -15.82 10.73 -7.45
N LEU A 168 -14.93 11.62 -6.99
CA LEU A 168 -14.75 11.88 -5.57
C LEU A 168 -15.95 12.61 -4.94
N ASN A 169 -16.60 13.48 -5.71
CA ASN A 169 -17.69 14.33 -5.23
C ASN A 169 -19.08 13.83 -5.63
N ASP A 170 -19.22 12.55 -6.04
CA ASP A 170 -20.51 11.93 -6.30
C ASP A 170 -21.29 11.80 -4.97
N PRO A 171 -22.47 12.45 -4.83
CA PRO A 171 -23.21 12.47 -3.57
C PRO A 171 -23.84 11.13 -3.20
N GLU A 172 -24.11 10.26 -4.18
CA GLU A 172 -24.70 8.94 -3.95
C GLU A 172 -23.63 7.87 -3.64
N ARG A 173 -22.42 8.05 -4.17
CA ARG A 173 -21.31 7.09 -4.05
C ARG A 173 -20.00 7.83 -3.77
N PRO A 174 -19.90 8.47 -2.61
CA PRO A 174 -18.73 9.29 -2.28
C PRO A 174 -17.47 8.43 -2.20
N VAL A 175 -16.37 8.95 -2.78
CA VAL A 175 -15.06 8.32 -2.78
C VAL A 175 -14.03 9.26 -2.21
N GLN A 176 -13.06 8.75 -1.48
CA GLN A 176 -11.97 9.53 -0.90
C GLN A 176 -10.63 8.82 -1.00
N ILE A 177 -9.54 9.57 -0.94
CA ILE A 177 -8.20 9.03 -1.13
C ILE A 177 -7.28 9.50 -0.03
N ILE A 178 -6.57 8.57 0.60
CA ILE A 178 -5.53 8.87 1.58
C ILE A 178 -4.18 8.47 0.99
N PHE A 179 -3.33 9.46 0.77
CA PHE A 179 -1.94 9.28 0.38
C PHE A 179 -1.03 9.33 1.60
N ALA A 180 0.00 8.48 1.61
CA ALA A 180 1.08 8.55 2.59
C ALA A 180 2.38 8.02 1.97
N GLY A 181 3.52 8.44 2.52
CA GLY A 181 4.81 7.92 2.06
C GLY A 181 5.93 8.93 2.22
N LYS A 182 7.12 8.47 1.88
CA LYS A 182 8.35 9.26 1.91
C LYS A 182 9.11 9.11 0.60
N ALA A 183 9.89 10.12 0.25
CA ALA A 183 10.90 10.05 -0.80
C ALA A 183 12.29 9.95 -0.15
N HIS A 184 13.25 9.33 -0.84
CA HIS A 184 14.63 9.36 -0.39
C HIS A 184 15.15 10.81 -0.37
N PRO A 185 15.99 11.21 0.58
CA PRO A 185 16.52 12.60 0.67
C PRO A 185 17.16 13.11 -0.62
N HIS A 186 17.77 12.25 -1.42
CA HIS A 186 18.37 12.59 -2.71
C HIS A 186 17.44 12.40 -3.91
N ASP A 187 16.23 11.86 -3.73
CA ASP A 187 15.24 11.65 -4.83
C ASP A 187 14.40 12.93 -5.02
N VAL A 188 14.93 13.89 -5.76
CA VAL A 188 14.24 15.14 -6.09
C VAL A 188 12.93 14.88 -6.84
N PRO A 189 12.88 14.04 -7.90
CA PRO A 189 11.62 13.70 -8.57
C PRO A 189 10.57 13.09 -7.62
N GLY A 190 10.98 12.23 -6.69
CA GLY A 190 10.09 11.66 -5.68
C GLY A 190 9.51 12.71 -4.73
N LYS A 191 10.31 13.69 -4.32
CA LYS A 191 9.84 14.84 -3.51
C LYS A 191 8.87 15.72 -4.28
N ASP A 192 9.11 15.94 -5.59
CA ASP A 192 8.23 16.72 -6.43
C ASP A 192 6.86 16.07 -6.60
N LEU A 193 6.79 14.73 -6.68
CA LEU A 193 5.52 14.00 -6.67
C LEU A 193 4.75 14.21 -5.36
N ILE A 194 5.44 14.21 -4.21
CA ILE A 194 4.80 14.51 -2.90
C ILE A 194 4.23 15.93 -2.92
N ARG A 195 5.03 16.91 -3.35
CA ARG A 195 4.61 18.32 -3.41
C ARG A 195 3.40 18.51 -4.32
N GLN A 196 3.39 17.86 -5.49
CA GLN A 196 2.25 17.91 -6.41
C GLN A 196 0.98 17.39 -5.77
N ILE A 197 1.02 16.22 -5.12
CA ILE A 197 -0.15 15.63 -4.46
C ILE A 197 -0.62 16.50 -3.28
N ALA A 198 0.31 16.99 -2.46
CA ALA A 198 -0.04 17.86 -1.33
C ALA A 198 -0.73 19.16 -1.81
N ASN A 199 -0.23 19.76 -2.90
CA ASN A 199 -0.86 20.96 -3.48
C ASN A 199 -2.24 20.66 -4.08
N LEU A 200 -2.40 19.53 -4.78
CA LEU A 200 -3.69 19.12 -5.34
C LEU A 200 -4.72 18.85 -4.22
N ALA A 201 -4.30 18.20 -3.13
CA ALA A 201 -5.17 17.95 -1.98
C ALA A 201 -5.66 19.22 -1.29
N MET A 202 -4.95 20.34 -1.41
CA MET A 202 -5.40 21.64 -0.88
C MET A 202 -6.37 22.38 -1.83
N GLY A 203 -6.52 21.92 -3.07
CA GLY A 203 -7.43 22.51 -4.04
C GLY A 203 -8.91 22.39 -3.60
N ALA A 204 -9.73 23.39 -3.91
CA ALA A 204 -11.13 23.43 -3.49
C ALA A 204 -11.93 22.17 -3.86
N GLU A 205 -11.60 21.55 -4.98
CA GLU A 205 -12.25 20.33 -5.50
C GLU A 205 -11.91 19.06 -4.73
N PHE A 206 -10.74 19.03 -4.03
CA PHE A 206 -10.19 17.81 -3.44
C PHE A 206 -9.99 17.90 -1.92
N ARG A 207 -10.01 19.08 -1.33
CA ARG A 207 -9.63 19.32 0.08
C ARG A 207 -10.41 18.50 1.12
N ASN A 208 -11.62 18.05 0.79
CA ASN A 208 -12.46 17.26 1.68
C ASN A 208 -12.31 15.74 1.46
N SER A 209 -11.82 15.34 0.27
CA SER A 209 -11.80 13.94 -0.16
C SER A 209 -10.40 13.40 -0.48
N VAL A 210 -9.38 14.26 -0.54
CA VAL A 210 -7.99 13.84 -0.77
C VAL A 210 -7.11 14.34 0.35
N VAL A 211 -6.38 13.44 1.00
CA VAL A 211 -5.49 13.75 2.11
C VAL A 211 -4.09 13.19 1.86
N PHE A 212 -3.07 13.96 2.20
CA PHE A 212 -1.68 13.50 2.28
C PHE A 212 -1.20 13.46 3.73
N LEU A 213 -0.89 12.26 4.24
CA LEU A 213 -0.33 12.07 5.57
C LEU A 213 1.20 12.15 5.53
N GLU A 214 1.74 13.11 6.26
CA GLU A 214 3.18 13.32 6.44
C GLU A 214 3.78 12.32 7.44
N ASP A 215 5.10 12.25 7.46
CA ASP A 215 5.87 11.43 8.40
C ASP A 215 5.46 9.95 8.43
N TYR A 216 5.19 9.40 7.23
CA TYR A 216 4.80 8.00 7.08
C TYR A 216 5.67 7.07 7.91
N ASP A 217 5.05 6.33 8.81
CA ASP A 217 5.64 5.39 9.76
C ASP A 217 4.85 4.08 9.82
N MET A 218 5.25 3.19 10.72
CA MET A 218 4.57 1.91 10.93
C MET A 218 3.14 2.08 11.46
N GLN A 219 2.87 3.13 12.24
CA GLN A 219 1.55 3.40 12.77
C GLN A 219 0.59 3.79 11.64
N ILE A 220 0.97 4.78 10.81
CA ILE A 220 0.20 5.19 9.63
C ILE A 220 -0.01 3.98 8.70
N ALA A 221 1.04 3.17 8.48
CA ALA A 221 0.94 1.98 7.64
C ALA A 221 -0.12 0.99 8.16
N ARG A 222 -0.15 0.73 9.47
CA ARG A 222 -1.13 -0.19 10.08
C ARG A 222 -2.56 0.34 9.95
N TYR A 223 -2.81 1.61 10.28
CA TYR A 223 -4.14 2.20 10.15
C TYR A 223 -4.64 2.15 8.70
N LEU A 224 -3.82 2.52 7.73
CA LEU A 224 -4.17 2.46 6.31
C LEU A 224 -4.50 1.04 5.85
N ILE A 225 -3.60 0.07 6.11
CA ILE A 225 -3.77 -1.32 5.70
C ILE A 225 -5.02 -1.94 6.32
N GLN A 226 -5.35 -1.55 7.55
CA GLN A 226 -6.49 -2.10 8.26
C GLN A 226 -7.83 -1.45 7.88
N GLY A 227 -7.84 -0.20 7.43
CA GLY A 227 -9.07 0.58 7.30
C GLY A 227 -9.45 1.04 5.90
N VAL A 228 -8.61 0.82 4.87
CA VAL A 228 -9.00 1.18 3.48
C VAL A 228 -9.86 0.10 2.84
N ASP A 229 -10.82 0.51 2.01
CA ASP A 229 -11.61 -0.39 1.16
C ASP A 229 -10.77 -0.88 -0.03
N VAL A 230 -10.01 0.03 -0.64
CA VAL A 230 -9.21 -0.26 -1.84
C VAL A 230 -7.76 0.17 -1.63
N TRP A 231 -6.83 -0.73 -1.90
CA TRP A 231 -5.41 -0.44 -1.93
C TRP A 231 -4.93 -0.22 -3.36
N LEU A 232 -4.52 0.99 -3.67
CA LEU A 232 -4.07 1.36 -5.01
C LEU A 232 -2.58 1.06 -5.20
N ASN A 233 -2.26 0.30 -6.25
CA ASN A 233 -0.90 -0.07 -6.58
C ASN A 233 -0.64 0.02 -8.09
N THR A 234 -0.01 1.10 -8.54
CA THR A 234 0.13 1.46 -9.96
C THR A 234 1.57 1.50 -10.48
N PRO A 235 2.48 0.58 -10.11
CA PRO A 235 3.86 0.65 -10.58
C PRO A 235 3.97 0.37 -12.08
N ARG A 236 5.06 0.83 -12.69
CA ARG A 236 5.42 0.41 -14.06
C ARG A 236 6.02 -1.00 -14.01
N ARG A 237 5.46 -1.92 -14.77
CA ARG A 237 6.07 -3.24 -15.02
C ARG A 237 7.35 -3.07 -15.83
N PRO A 238 8.44 -3.82 -15.56
CA PRO A 238 8.64 -4.81 -14.49
C PRO A 238 9.33 -4.25 -13.24
N LYS A 239 9.24 -2.95 -12.96
CA LYS A 239 10.05 -2.24 -11.95
C LYS A 239 9.66 -2.52 -10.49
N GLU A 240 8.52 -3.18 -10.23
CA GLU A 240 8.10 -3.57 -8.87
C GLU A 240 8.56 -5.00 -8.58
N ALA A 241 9.49 -5.14 -7.65
CA ALA A 241 10.07 -6.43 -7.32
C ALA A 241 9.09 -7.36 -6.57
N SER A 242 8.26 -6.83 -5.67
CA SER A 242 7.37 -7.61 -4.82
C SER A 242 6.05 -6.89 -4.53
N GLY A 243 6.01 -5.93 -3.59
CA GLY A 243 4.79 -5.20 -3.23
C GLY A 243 3.98 -5.89 -2.12
N THR A 244 4.62 -6.24 -0.98
CA THR A 244 4.01 -6.97 0.14
C THR A 244 2.82 -6.28 0.83
N SER A 245 2.63 -4.96 0.65
CA SER A 245 1.48 -4.24 1.21
C SER A 245 0.13 -4.80 0.75
N ARG A 246 0.06 -5.32 -0.47
CA ARG A 246 -1.15 -5.95 -1.02
C ARG A 246 -1.61 -7.16 -0.19
N MET A 247 -0.67 -8.00 0.22
CA MET A 247 -0.97 -9.18 1.05
C MET A 247 -1.54 -8.76 2.42
N LYS A 248 -0.97 -7.71 3.02
CA LYS A 248 -1.40 -7.17 4.32
C LYS A 248 -2.83 -6.65 4.29
N VAL A 249 -3.22 -6.01 3.20
CA VAL A 249 -4.57 -5.46 3.01
C VAL A 249 -5.62 -6.56 2.87
N ILE A 250 -5.30 -7.64 2.15
CA ILE A 250 -6.22 -8.79 1.95
C ILE A 250 -6.62 -9.40 3.30
N TYR A 251 -5.69 -9.62 4.22
CA TYR A 251 -5.99 -10.13 5.56
C TYR A 251 -6.92 -9.22 6.38
N ASN A 252 -7.12 -8.02 5.92
CA ASN A 252 -8.05 -7.07 6.51
C ASN A 252 -9.32 -6.84 5.65
N GLY A 253 -9.58 -7.69 4.67
CA GLY A 253 -10.77 -7.60 3.83
C GLY A 253 -10.76 -6.45 2.80
N GLY A 254 -9.64 -5.76 2.64
CA GLY A 254 -9.50 -4.72 1.62
C GLY A 254 -9.19 -5.30 0.24
N VAL A 255 -9.64 -4.62 -0.81
CA VAL A 255 -9.46 -5.01 -2.21
C VAL A 255 -8.22 -4.38 -2.80
N ASN A 256 -7.46 -5.13 -3.60
CA ASN A 256 -6.31 -4.59 -4.32
C ASN A 256 -6.69 -4.14 -5.73
N LEU A 257 -6.52 -2.85 -6.03
CA LEU A 257 -6.52 -2.32 -7.39
C LEU A 257 -5.07 -2.15 -7.84
N SER A 258 -4.56 -3.12 -8.58
CA SER A 258 -3.15 -3.22 -8.92
C SER A 258 -2.91 -3.54 -10.39
N LEU A 259 -1.81 -3.00 -10.92
CA LEU A 259 -1.25 -3.49 -12.17
C LEU A 259 -0.49 -4.81 -11.91
N LEU A 260 -0.63 -5.75 -12.84
CA LEU A 260 0.07 -7.03 -12.77
C LEU A 260 1.59 -6.81 -12.84
N GLY A 261 2.28 -7.23 -11.78
CA GLY A 261 3.73 -7.08 -11.63
C GLY A 261 4.17 -7.48 -10.21
N GLY A 262 5.42 -7.81 -10.02
CA GLY A 262 5.91 -8.32 -8.74
C GLY A 262 5.17 -9.59 -8.31
N LEU A 263 4.51 -9.56 -7.15
CA LEU A 263 3.74 -10.70 -6.61
C LEU A 263 2.47 -11.05 -7.41
N GLY A 264 2.02 -10.23 -8.35
CA GLY A 264 0.79 -10.46 -9.12
C GLY A 264 1.05 -10.80 -10.58
N ALA A 265 2.26 -11.24 -10.90
CA ALA A 265 2.65 -11.64 -12.25
C ALA A 265 2.95 -13.12 -12.32
#